data_bcf9e9e33bda14276449ebf893454811
#
_entry.id   bcf9e9e33bda14276449ebf893454811
#
_cell.length_a   1.000
_cell.length_b   1.000
_cell.length_c   1.000
_cell.angle_alpha   90.00
_cell.angle_beta   90.00
_cell.angle_gamma   90.00
#
_symmetry.space_group_name_H-M   'P 1'
#
loop_
_entity.id
_entity.type
_entity.pdbx_description
1 polymer ?
#
loop_
_entity_poly.entity_id
_entity_poly.type
_entity_poly.pdbx_seq_one_letter_code
_entity_poly.pdbx_strand_id
1 'polypeptide(L)'
;MYFVLYDRFLKSIGETYILESWDKTQRATDFDEMKIVGAEIPQSANPFLVVINDRQGRQMFSGLASTPIIDDKIKKTSLSLKDYLTLFNSEIIVDWDSFSGTTVADLINFVFNTWKSQIDVGLENIICDTTAITDKLLDTELYSFTGKENVLAYELISDAINYYDLYSETKLNLKEKTLTFYFKKASLNTAKIKLSDFGINTIEKSFGDYNRASVYSSTFIKNQEWALTENNKIVKLPTSENVIYPAKNRNFIAEEPSEDLTEIQAINDAVYEAVMGLAGNRYQENIELNAQQYKSIIDLTNIDFSYKINVYTNEGEYKTLPVGEIETNSKGKHIVRLGHRIQELTQEL
;
A
#
# COMPACT_ATOMS: atom_id res chain seq x y z
N MET A 1 3.28 -26.31 10.62
CA MET A 1 3.17 -24.88 10.94
C MET A 1 2.37 -24.72 12.19
N TYR A 2 2.61 -23.67 12.90
CA TYR A 2 1.89 -23.33 14.13
C TYR A 2 1.77 -21.82 14.28
N PHE A 3 0.83 -21.37 15.11
CA PHE A 3 0.69 -19.96 15.44
C PHE A 3 0.73 -19.76 16.96
N VAL A 4 1.14 -18.56 17.36
CA VAL A 4 1.22 -18.12 18.76
C VAL A 4 0.48 -16.80 18.88
N LEU A 5 -0.34 -16.70 19.92
CA LEU A 5 -1.11 -15.49 20.23
C LEU A 5 -0.32 -14.61 21.20
N TYR A 6 -0.42 -13.30 21.01
CA TYR A 6 0.23 -12.31 21.87
C TYR A 6 -0.75 -11.22 22.28
N ASP A 7 -0.59 -10.74 23.51
CA ASP A 7 -1.25 -9.52 23.98
C ASP A 7 -0.52 -8.26 23.46
N ARG A 8 -1.05 -7.08 23.80
CA ARG A 8 -0.47 -5.79 23.41
C ARG A 8 0.94 -5.53 23.99
N PHE A 9 1.34 -6.26 25.02
CA PHE A 9 2.68 -6.15 25.62
C PHE A 9 3.67 -7.16 25.03
N LEU A 10 3.28 -7.82 23.94
CA LEU A 10 4.04 -8.89 23.28
C LEU A 10 4.33 -10.09 24.21
N LYS A 11 3.43 -10.34 25.13
CA LYS A 11 3.47 -11.54 25.97
C LYS A 11 2.58 -12.61 25.34
N SER A 12 3.08 -13.84 25.25
CA SER A 12 2.31 -14.95 24.69
C SER A 12 1.08 -15.25 25.56
N ILE A 13 -0.05 -15.46 24.89
CA ILE A 13 -1.33 -15.86 25.49
C ILE A 13 -1.54 -17.34 25.21
N GLY A 14 -1.55 -18.16 26.26
CA GLY A 14 -1.78 -19.60 26.12
C GLY A 14 -0.63 -20.36 25.50
N GLU A 15 -0.98 -21.42 24.79
CA GLU A 15 -0.05 -22.38 24.21
C GLU A 15 0.20 -22.07 22.70
N THR A 16 1.01 -22.91 22.09
CA THR A 16 1.21 -22.92 20.63
C THR A 16 0.09 -23.73 19.98
N TYR A 17 -0.53 -23.17 18.95
CA TYR A 17 -1.67 -23.77 18.28
C TYR A 17 -1.29 -24.28 16.89
N ILE A 18 -1.81 -25.46 16.52
CA ILE A 18 -1.56 -26.03 15.19
C ILE A 18 -2.30 -25.23 14.13
N LEU A 19 -1.58 -24.86 13.07
CA LEU A 19 -2.11 -24.24 11.88
C LEU A 19 -2.50 -25.32 10.86
N GLU A 20 -3.77 -25.37 10.47
CA GLU A 20 -4.27 -26.35 9.50
C GLU A 20 -4.26 -25.84 8.08
N SER A 21 -4.77 -24.61 7.90
CA SER A 21 -4.77 -23.98 6.58
C SER A 21 -4.61 -22.47 6.70
N TRP A 22 -4.16 -21.88 5.62
CA TRP A 22 -3.99 -20.44 5.49
C TRP A 22 -4.08 -19.98 4.05
N ASP A 23 -4.54 -18.74 3.87
CA ASP A 23 -4.50 -17.97 2.63
C ASP A 23 -3.89 -16.61 2.95
N LYS A 24 -2.91 -16.17 2.17
CA LYS A 24 -2.19 -14.92 2.35
C LYS A 24 -2.21 -14.10 1.07
N THR A 25 -2.60 -12.85 1.17
CA THR A 25 -2.51 -11.85 0.10
C THR A 25 -1.62 -10.72 0.58
N GLN A 26 -0.55 -10.46 -0.15
CA GLN A 26 0.36 -9.34 0.09
C GLN A 26 0.20 -8.33 -1.03
N ARG A 27 0.23 -7.05 -0.69
CA ARG A 27 0.04 -5.94 -1.63
C ARG A 27 1.14 -4.90 -1.47
N ALA A 28 1.64 -4.38 -2.59
CA ALA A 28 2.67 -3.34 -2.56
C ALA A 28 2.16 -2.02 -1.96
N THR A 29 0.89 -1.72 -2.17
CA THR A 29 0.28 -0.41 -1.89
C THR A 29 -0.87 -0.44 -0.91
N ASP A 30 -1.18 -1.60 -0.32
CA ASP A 30 -2.29 -1.79 0.61
C ASP A 30 -1.91 -2.77 1.73
N PHE A 31 -2.81 -3.00 2.66
CA PHE A 31 -2.58 -3.94 3.76
C PHE A 31 -2.40 -5.37 3.28
N ASP A 32 -1.37 -6.02 3.80
CA ASP A 32 -1.25 -7.48 3.72
C ASP A 32 -2.31 -8.14 4.57
N GLU A 33 -2.94 -9.18 4.04
CA GLU A 33 -3.95 -9.96 4.76
C GLU A 33 -3.57 -11.43 4.81
N MET A 34 -3.88 -12.08 5.92
CA MET A 34 -3.78 -13.52 6.05
C MET A 34 -4.98 -14.09 6.79
N LYS A 35 -5.66 -15.04 6.18
CA LYS A 35 -6.72 -15.81 6.83
C LYS A 35 -6.15 -17.15 7.26
N ILE A 36 -6.36 -17.51 8.52
CA ILE A 36 -5.90 -18.79 9.07
C ILE A 36 -7.06 -19.58 9.66
N VAL A 37 -6.94 -20.90 9.56
CA VAL A 37 -7.79 -21.86 10.28
C VAL A 37 -6.86 -22.81 11.04
N GLY A 38 -7.16 -23.02 12.31
CA GLY A 38 -6.32 -23.85 13.16
C GLY A 38 -7.08 -24.46 14.34
N ALA A 39 -6.33 -24.99 15.28
CA ALA A 39 -6.87 -25.58 16.50
C ALA A 39 -7.72 -24.56 17.29
N GLU A 40 -8.69 -25.09 18.05
CA GLU A 40 -9.54 -24.29 18.92
C GLU A 40 -8.68 -23.51 19.93
N ILE A 41 -8.93 -22.22 20.07
CA ILE A 41 -8.34 -21.38 21.11
C ILE A 41 -9.38 -21.15 22.20
N PRO A 42 -8.96 -20.82 23.44
CA PRO A 42 -9.90 -20.48 24.51
C PRO A 42 -10.82 -19.33 24.11
N GLN A 43 -12.12 -19.43 24.42
CA GLN A 43 -13.10 -18.35 24.14
C GLN A 43 -12.71 -17.02 24.80
N SER A 44 -11.97 -17.08 25.91
CA SER A 44 -11.46 -15.90 26.61
C SER A 44 -10.21 -15.29 25.97
N ALA A 45 -9.63 -15.95 24.95
CA ALA A 45 -8.47 -15.41 24.27
C ALA A 45 -8.87 -14.21 23.40
N ASN A 46 -8.25 -13.06 23.71
CA ASN A 46 -8.39 -11.84 22.93
C ASN A 46 -7.00 -11.40 22.46
N PRO A 47 -6.48 -12.01 21.39
CA PRO A 47 -5.15 -11.70 20.94
C PRO A 47 -5.09 -10.31 20.29
N PHE A 48 -4.02 -9.57 20.59
CA PHE A 48 -3.69 -8.34 19.89
C PHE A 48 -3.01 -8.64 18.55
N LEU A 49 -2.05 -9.59 18.58
CA LEU A 49 -1.38 -10.04 17.36
C LEU A 49 -1.15 -11.55 17.37
N VAL A 50 -0.92 -12.07 16.17
CA VAL A 50 -0.61 -13.48 15.94
C VAL A 50 0.69 -13.59 15.17
N VAL A 51 1.55 -14.50 15.59
CA VAL A 51 2.77 -14.86 14.88
C VAL A 51 2.65 -16.28 14.36
N ILE A 52 2.89 -16.44 13.06
CA ILE A 52 2.86 -17.72 12.37
C ILE A 52 4.28 -18.17 12.11
N ASN A 53 4.57 -19.39 12.51
CA ASN A 53 5.88 -19.99 12.35
C ASN A 53 5.81 -21.26 11.49
N ASP A 54 6.88 -21.54 10.78
CA ASP A 54 7.07 -22.82 10.12
C ASP A 54 7.41 -23.94 11.14
N ARG A 55 7.62 -25.15 10.66
CA ARG A 55 7.98 -26.29 11.53
C ARG A 55 9.35 -26.14 12.20
N GLN A 56 10.19 -25.25 11.70
CA GLN A 56 11.54 -24.97 12.22
C GLN A 56 11.57 -23.77 13.17
N GLY A 57 10.42 -23.15 13.42
CA GLY A 57 10.30 -21.98 14.30
C GLY A 57 10.63 -20.65 13.63
N ARG A 58 10.79 -20.62 12.30
CA ARG A 58 11.01 -19.36 11.58
C ARG A 58 9.68 -18.65 11.38
N GLN A 59 9.65 -17.36 11.71
CA GLN A 59 8.48 -16.52 11.49
C GLN A 59 8.19 -16.38 9.99
N MET A 60 6.98 -16.79 9.60
CA MET A 60 6.48 -16.67 8.23
C MET A 60 5.60 -15.43 8.02
N PHE A 61 4.85 -15.09 9.03
CA PHE A 61 3.97 -13.94 9.03
C PHE A 61 3.70 -13.50 10.49
N SER A 62 3.45 -12.23 10.67
CA SER A 62 2.86 -11.70 11.89
C SER A 62 1.91 -10.58 11.54
N GLY A 63 0.82 -10.45 12.27
CA GLY A 63 -0.18 -9.42 12.00
C GLY A 63 -1.11 -9.21 13.17
N LEU A 64 -1.85 -8.10 13.12
CA LEU A 64 -2.89 -7.77 14.06
C LEU A 64 -4.07 -8.72 13.87
N ALA A 65 -4.57 -9.25 14.97
CA ALA A 65 -5.66 -10.21 14.95
C ALA A 65 -7.02 -9.50 14.92
N SER A 66 -7.91 -9.95 14.04
CA SER A 66 -9.35 -9.68 14.19
C SER A 66 -9.93 -10.52 15.33
N THR A 67 -11.19 -10.27 15.69
CA THR A 67 -11.92 -11.12 16.64
C THR A 67 -11.96 -12.57 16.15
N PRO A 68 -11.56 -13.54 16.96
CA PRO A 68 -11.60 -14.95 16.60
C PRO A 68 -13.02 -15.43 16.31
N ILE A 69 -13.19 -16.22 15.26
CA ILE A 69 -14.44 -16.94 15.00
C ILE A 69 -14.21 -18.41 15.40
N ILE A 70 -14.90 -18.85 16.43
CA ILE A 70 -14.78 -20.20 16.97
C ILE A 70 -15.95 -21.04 16.49
N ASP A 71 -15.68 -22.16 15.82
CA ASP A 71 -16.68 -23.15 15.46
C ASP A 71 -16.67 -24.28 16.50
N ASP A 72 -17.62 -24.23 17.42
CA ASP A 72 -17.75 -25.19 18.51
C ASP A 72 -18.08 -26.63 18.05
N LYS A 73 -18.63 -26.77 16.83
CA LYS A 73 -18.97 -28.10 16.28
C LYS A 73 -17.76 -28.86 15.78
N ILE A 74 -16.86 -28.13 15.09
CA ILE A 74 -15.64 -28.74 14.52
C ILE A 74 -14.40 -28.48 15.33
N LYS A 75 -14.52 -27.76 16.46
CA LYS A 75 -13.42 -27.42 17.35
C LYS A 75 -12.26 -26.71 16.65
N LYS A 76 -12.58 -25.71 15.85
CA LYS A 76 -11.62 -24.92 15.07
C LYS A 76 -11.82 -23.43 15.27
N THR A 77 -10.73 -22.70 15.10
CA THR A 77 -10.72 -21.24 15.14
C THR A 77 -10.31 -20.71 13.77
N SER A 78 -11.07 -19.73 13.31
CA SER A 78 -10.71 -18.89 12.15
C SER A 78 -10.32 -17.51 12.62
N LEU A 79 -9.21 -16.98 12.08
CA LEU A 79 -8.71 -15.64 12.34
C LEU A 79 -8.37 -14.95 11.03
N SER A 80 -8.76 -13.69 10.91
CA SER A 80 -8.23 -12.80 9.89
C SER A 80 -7.14 -11.94 10.52
N LEU A 81 -6.00 -11.86 9.86
CA LEU A 81 -4.85 -11.09 10.29
C LEU A 81 -4.61 -10.00 9.26
N LYS A 82 -4.38 -8.78 9.72
CA LYS A 82 -3.93 -7.67 8.88
C LYS A 82 -2.51 -7.30 9.28
N ASP A 83 -1.75 -6.78 8.35
CA ASP A 83 -0.42 -6.29 8.68
C ASP A 83 -0.47 -5.03 9.57
N TYR A 84 0.70 -4.56 9.96
CA TYR A 84 0.81 -3.46 10.91
C TYR A 84 0.54 -2.08 10.29
N LEU A 85 0.47 -1.94 8.97
CA LEU A 85 0.05 -0.69 8.33
C LEU A 85 -1.36 -0.27 8.77
N THR A 86 -2.19 -1.26 9.16
CA THR A 86 -3.53 -1.00 9.72
C THR A 86 -3.49 -0.12 10.99
N LEU A 87 -2.36 -0.05 11.69
CA LEU A 87 -2.19 0.83 12.86
C LEU A 87 -2.29 2.32 12.48
N PHE A 88 -1.94 2.66 11.23
CA PHE A 88 -2.08 4.03 10.73
C PHE A 88 -3.53 4.41 10.40
N ASN A 89 -4.47 3.47 10.44
CA ASN A 89 -5.91 3.77 10.27
C ASN A 89 -6.47 4.47 11.51
N SER A 90 -5.89 5.62 11.81
CA SER A 90 -6.21 6.47 12.96
C SER A 90 -6.16 7.92 12.53
N GLU A 91 -7.13 8.71 12.98
CA GLU A 91 -7.11 10.16 12.78
C GLU A 91 -6.00 10.80 13.60
N ILE A 92 -5.28 11.71 12.98
CA ILE A 92 -4.22 12.53 13.60
C ILE A 92 -4.41 13.99 13.24
N ILE A 93 -3.97 14.88 14.10
CA ILE A 93 -3.89 16.30 13.81
C ILE A 93 -2.47 16.60 13.32
N VAL A 94 -2.36 16.95 12.05
CA VAL A 94 -1.09 17.33 11.43
C VAL A 94 -0.96 18.86 11.47
N ASP A 95 0.14 19.35 12.00
CA ASP A 95 0.50 20.78 11.98
C ASP A 95 1.50 21.00 10.84
N TRP A 96 0.99 21.33 9.67
CA TRP A 96 1.81 21.49 8.46
C TRP A 96 2.78 22.67 8.54
N ASP A 97 2.49 23.71 9.35
CA ASP A 97 3.41 24.83 9.53
C ASP A 97 4.72 24.40 10.20
N SER A 98 4.72 23.26 10.87
CA SER A 98 5.92 22.63 11.46
C SER A 98 6.70 21.75 10.49
N PHE A 99 6.16 21.44 9.31
CA PHE A 99 6.83 20.62 8.30
C PHE A 99 7.79 21.48 7.47
N SER A 100 9.06 21.10 7.45
CA SER A 100 10.13 21.77 6.67
C SER A 100 10.93 20.82 5.78
N GLY A 101 10.42 19.60 5.58
CA GLY A 101 11.06 18.57 4.78
C GLY A 101 11.02 18.86 3.27
N THR A 102 11.96 18.31 2.53
CA THR A 102 12.08 18.45 1.07
C THR A 102 12.07 17.13 0.34
N THR A 103 12.05 16.02 1.08
CA THR A 103 12.06 14.66 0.52
C THR A 103 10.83 13.88 0.95
N VAL A 104 10.51 12.84 0.18
CA VAL A 104 9.44 11.90 0.52
C VAL A 104 9.72 11.19 1.85
N ALA A 105 11.00 10.91 2.13
CA ALA A 105 11.42 10.36 3.42
C ALA A 105 11.08 11.31 4.58
N ASP A 106 11.28 12.62 4.38
CA ASP A 106 10.92 13.63 5.40
C ASP A 106 9.42 13.64 5.66
N LEU A 107 8.61 13.58 4.60
CA LEU A 107 7.14 13.55 4.70
C LEU A 107 6.66 12.31 5.47
N ILE A 108 7.12 11.13 5.07
CA ILE A 108 6.73 9.87 5.74
C ILE A 108 7.16 9.90 7.21
N ASN A 109 8.38 10.34 7.51
CA ASN A 109 8.85 10.45 8.89
C ASN A 109 8.08 11.48 9.71
N PHE A 110 7.68 12.59 9.11
CA PHE A 110 6.87 13.61 9.76
C PHE A 110 5.49 13.06 10.13
N VAL A 111 4.79 12.44 9.19
CA VAL A 111 3.47 11.81 9.44
C VAL A 111 3.61 10.68 10.47
N PHE A 112 4.62 9.83 10.36
CA PHE A 112 4.89 8.76 11.32
C PHE A 112 5.12 9.29 12.74
N ASN A 113 5.95 10.31 12.89
CA ASN A 113 6.26 10.87 14.21
C ASN A 113 5.04 11.59 14.82
N THR A 114 4.24 12.28 13.99
CA THR A 114 2.98 12.88 14.41
C THR A 114 2.02 11.82 14.91
N TRP A 115 1.81 10.76 14.12
CA TRP A 115 0.99 9.62 14.50
C TRP A 115 1.47 8.97 15.81
N LYS A 116 2.76 8.67 15.91
CA LYS A 116 3.36 8.04 17.10
C LYS A 116 3.22 8.90 18.35
N SER A 117 3.21 10.23 18.23
CA SER A 117 3.04 11.15 19.36
C SER A 117 1.60 11.25 19.86
N GLN A 118 0.63 10.95 19.02
CA GLN A 118 -0.80 11.12 19.32
C GLN A 118 -1.50 9.79 19.61
N ILE A 119 -1.01 8.67 19.09
CA ILE A 119 -1.67 7.37 19.16
C ILE A 119 -0.88 6.42 20.06
N ASP A 120 -1.52 5.92 21.10
CA ASP A 120 -0.99 4.80 21.90
C ASP A 120 -1.39 3.47 21.26
N VAL A 121 -0.47 2.88 20.51
CA VAL A 121 -0.68 1.56 19.88
C VAL A 121 -0.32 0.39 20.79
N GLY A 122 0.09 0.66 22.04
CA GLY A 122 0.46 -0.39 23.00
C GLY A 122 1.80 -1.08 22.71
N LEU A 123 2.60 -0.55 21.78
CA LEU A 123 3.96 -1.03 21.46
C LEU A 123 4.98 0.06 21.80
N GLU A 124 5.99 -0.29 22.62
CA GLU A 124 6.97 0.68 23.12
C GLU A 124 7.96 1.13 22.04
N ASN A 125 8.43 0.19 21.21
CA ASN A 125 9.50 0.44 20.25
C ASN A 125 8.98 0.31 18.81
N ILE A 126 8.55 1.43 18.24
CA ILE A 126 8.13 1.50 16.84
C ILE A 126 9.12 2.38 16.08
N ILE A 127 9.62 1.87 14.95
CA ILE A 127 10.63 2.49 14.12
C ILE A 127 10.09 2.65 12.70
N CYS A 128 10.36 3.80 12.08
CA CYS A 128 10.18 4.05 10.66
C CYS A 128 11.54 4.07 9.98
N ASP A 129 11.73 3.26 8.95
CA ASP A 129 12.95 3.23 8.15
C ASP A 129 12.63 3.66 6.72
N THR A 130 13.05 4.85 6.37
CA THR A 130 12.92 5.48 5.05
C THR A 130 14.26 5.66 4.35
N THR A 131 15.32 5.04 4.85
CA THR A 131 16.71 5.25 4.37
C THR A 131 16.90 4.87 2.89
N ALA A 132 16.04 4.01 2.35
CA ALA A 132 16.07 3.64 0.94
C ALA A 132 15.34 4.63 0.00
N ILE A 133 14.71 5.69 0.54
CA ILE A 133 13.97 6.67 -0.24
C ILE A 133 14.83 7.92 -0.44
N THR A 134 15.08 8.26 -1.70
CA THR A 134 15.86 9.44 -2.09
C THR A 134 15.07 10.43 -2.93
N ASP A 135 13.79 10.13 -3.18
CA ASP A 135 12.93 10.97 -4.01
C ASP A 135 12.68 12.32 -3.32
N LYS A 136 12.78 13.39 -4.09
CA LYS A 136 12.38 14.73 -3.64
C LYS A 136 10.85 14.82 -3.69
N LEU A 137 10.29 15.58 -2.76
CA LEU A 137 8.91 16.00 -2.89
C LEU A 137 8.77 16.76 -4.22
N LEU A 138 7.69 16.49 -4.94
CA LEU A 138 7.35 17.32 -6.08
C LEU A 138 7.19 18.75 -5.61
N ASP A 139 7.62 19.67 -6.49
CA ASP A 139 7.73 21.09 -6.17
C ASP A 139 6.61 21.58 -5.23
N THR A 140 7.01 22.41 -4.29
CA THR A 140 6.21 22.96 -3.18
C THR A 140 4.87 23.59 -3.60
N GLU A 141 4.63 23.79 -4.90
CA GLU A 141 3.33 24.16 -5.44
C GLU A 141 2.24 23.08 -5.30
N LEU A 142 2.64 21.80 -5.14
CA LEU A 142 1.71 20.68 -4.94
C LEU A 142 1.40 20.37 -3.47
N TYR A 143 2.29 20.80 -2.57
CA TYR A 143 2.20 20.57 -1.14
C TYR A 143 2.39 21.89 -0.41
N SER A 144 1.53 22.88 -0.64
CA SER A 144 1.46 24.00 0.27
C SER A 144 0.67 23.58 1.50
N PHE A 145 1.23 22.66 2.23
CA PHE A 145 0.73 22.30 3.53
C PHE A 145 0.83 23.50 4.45
N THR A 146 -0.29 24.02 4.87
CA THR A 146 -0.35 25.14 5.83
C THR A 146 -1.44 24.88 6.85
N GLY A 147 -1.20 25.32 8.09
CA GLY A 147 -2.16 25.18 9.15
C GLY A 147 -2.28 23.79 9.74
N LYS A 148 -3.39 23.54 10.42
CA LYS A 148 -3.66 22.26 11.11
C LYS A 148 -4.81 21.54 10.43
N GLU A 149 -4.60 20.26 10.21
CA GLU A 149 -5.55 19.40 9.51
C GLU A 149 -5.79 18.11 10.30
N ASN A 150 -7.04 17.63 10.33
CA ASN A 150 -7.40 16.34 10.87
C ASN A 150 -7.50 15.32 9.72
N VAL A 151 -6.60 14.37 9.69
CA VAL A 151 -6.46 13.41 8.58
C VAL A 151 -6.26 11.99 9.10
N LEU A 152 -6.57 10.99 8.28
CA LEU A 152 -6.16 9.62 8.54
C LEU A 152 -4.67 9.46 8.20
N ALA A 153 -3.85 9.06 9.17
CA ALA A 153 -2.42 8.85 8.95
C ALA A 153 -2.15 7.85 7.81
N TYR A 154 -3.03 6.84 7.67
CA TYR A 154 -2.95 5.86 6.59
C TYR A 154 -3.10 6.50 5.20
N GLU A 155 -4.01 7.42 5.02
CA GLU A 155 -4.23 8.09 3.73
C GLU A 155 -2.97 8.81 3.26
N LEU A 156 -2.36 9.61 4.13
CA LEU A 156 -1.11 10.32 3.80
C LEU A 156 0.05 9.38 3.45
N ILE A 157 0.20 8.28 4.21
CA ILE A 157 1.25 7.28 3.94
C ILE A 157 0.95 6.52 2.65
N SER A 158 -0.29 6.11 2.45
CA SER A 158 -0.75 5.40 1.26
C SER A 158 -0.59 6.25 0.00
N ASP A 159 -0.94 7.54 0.07
CA ASP A 159 -0.75 8.48 -1.01
C ASP A 159 0.73 8.64 -1.38
N ALA A 160 1.61 8.74 -0.37
CA ALA A 160 3.05 8.77 -0.63
C ALA A 160 3.54 7.47 -1.29
N ILE A 161 3.08 6.30 -0.80
CA ILE A 161 3.41 4.99 -1.38
C ILE A 161 2.98 4.95 -2.85
N ASN A 162 1.73 5.29 -3.13
CA ASN A 162 1.16 5.23 -4.48
C ASN A 162 1.80 6.24 -5.43
N TYR A 163 1.99 7.47 -4.97
CA TYR A 163 2.48 8.54 -5.82
C TYR A 163 3.95 8.33 -6.23
N TYR A 164 4.78 7.86 -5.30
CA TYR A 164 6.23 7.69 -5.54
C TYR A 164 6.64 6.27 -5.90
N ASP A 165 5.70 5.37 -6.20
CA ASP A 165 5.95 3.95 -6.53
C ASP A 165 6.76 3.24 -5.44
N LEU A 166 6.39 3.46 -4.19
CA LEU A 166 7.01 2.79 -3.06
C LEU A 166 6.28 1.47 -2.76
N TYR A 167 6.85 0.70 -1.88
CA TYR A 167 6.19 -0.40 -1.20
C TYR A 167 6.59 -0.40 0.28
N SER A 168 5.77 -1.00 1.09
CA SER A 168 6.03 -1.12 2.52
C SER A 168 6.33 -2.56 2.90
N GLU A 169 7.17 -2.72 3.90
CA GLU A 169 7.39 -3.98 4.62
C GLU A 169 7.35 -3.71 6.11
N THR A 170 6.80 -4.66 6.86
CA THR A 170 6.78 -4.58 8.31
C THR A 170 7.55 -5.73 8.92
N LYS A 171 8.32 -5.47 9.95
CA LYS A 171 9.09 -6.49 10.65
C LYS A 171 8.92 -6.38 12.16
N LEU A 172 8.36 -7.43 12.75
CA LEU A 172 8.27 -7.57 14.20
C LEU A 172 9.47 -8.37 14.72
N ASN A 173 10.22 -7.78 15.67
CA ASN A 173 11.23 -8.48 16.43
C ASN A 173 10.71 -8.70 17.86
N LEU A 174 10.23 -9.91 18.14
CA LEU A 174 9.67 -10.25 19.44
C LEU A 174 10.70 -10.20 20.58
N LYS A 175 11.97 -10.48 20.31
CA LYS A 175 13.04 -10.48 21.32
C LYS A 175 13.34 -9.06 21.79
N GLU A 176 13.39 -8.12 20.88
CA GLU A 176 13.66 -6.71 21.16
C GLU A 176 12.38 -5.90 21.36
N LYS A 177 11.22 -6.56 21.16
CA LYS A 177 9.89 -5.93 21.19
C LYS A 177 9.79 -4.71 20.28
N THR A 178 10.39 -4.81 19.08
CA THR A 178 10.47 -3.71 18.13
C THR A 178 9.64 -4.04 16.90
N LEU A 179 8.79 -3.10 16.48
CA LEU A 179 8.10 -3.11 15.20
C LEU A 179 8.76 -2.08 14.30
N THR A 180 9.24 -2.51 13.13
CA THR A 180 9.85 -1.61 12.15
C THR A 180 9.02 -1.59 10.89
N PHE A 181 8.67 -0.38 10.44
CA PHE A 181 8.10 -0.09 9.14
C PHE A 181 9.20 0.32 8.20
N TYR A 182 9.36 -0.40 7.10
CA TYR A 182 10.28 -0.09 6.02
C TYR A 182 9.49 0.46 4.84
N PHE A 183 9.89 1.59 4.33
CA PHE A 183 9.37 2.15 3.09
C PHE A 183 10.49 2.17 2.06
N LYS A 184 10.25 1.54 0.91
CA LYS A 184 11.30 1.26 -0.06
C LYS A 184 10.78 1.46 -1.48
N LYS A 185 11.70 1.60 -2.43
CA LYS A 185 11.40 1.65 -3.86
C LYS A 185 11.82 0.36 -4.55
N ALA A 186 10.97 -0.17 -5.39
CA ALA A 186 11.32 -1.34 -6.21
C ALA A 186 12.41 -0.97 -7.22
N SER A 187 13.52 -1.71 -7.21
CA SER A 187 14.70 -1.41 -8.05
C SER A 187 15.32 -2.61 -8.74
N LEU A 188 15.01 -3.83 -8.30
CA LEU A 188 15.63 -5.03 -8.83
C LEU A 188 14.92 -5.52 -10.09
N ASN A 189 15.67 -5.61 -11.19
CA ASN A 189 15.22 -6.26 -12.43
C ASN A 189 15.77 -7.69 -12.46
N THR A 190 14.93 -8.69 -12.19
CA THR A 190 15.39 -10.07 -12.09
C THR A 190 14.97 -10.95 -13.24
N ALA A 191 13.82 -10.71 -13.81
CA ALA A 191 13.25 -11.63 -14.77
C ALA A 191 12.85 -10.89 -16.05
N LYS A 192 13.06 -11.60 -17.15
CA LYS A 192 12.49 -11.27 -18.45
C LYS A 192 11.42 -12.30 -18.74
N ILE A 193 10.18 -11.87 -18.85
CA ILE A 193 9.08 -12.78 -19.20
C ILE A 193 8.58 -12.45 -20.60
N LYS A 194 8.39 -13.47 -21.41
CA LYS A 194 7.71 -13.36 -22.69
C LYS A 194 6.28 -13.85 -22.51
N LEU A 195 5.31 -12.98 -22.73
CA LEU A 195 3.90 -13.29 -22.44
C LEU A 195 3.38 -14.54 -23.16
N SER A 196 3.85 -14.78 -24.40
CA SER A 196 3.48 -15.99 -25.13
C SER A 196 3.89 -17.30 -24.44
N ASP A 197 4.98 -17.29 -23.66
CA ASP A 197 5.44 -18.48 -22.94
C ASP A 197 4.49 -18.86 -21.79
N PHE A 198 3.68 -17.91 -21.37
CA PHE A 198 2.64 -18.06 -20.35
C PHE A 198 1.23 -18.20 -20.94
N GLY A 199 1.10 -18.27 -22.27
CA GLY A 199 -0.19 -18.30 -22.94
C GLY A 199 -0.98 -16.99 -22.86
N ILE A 200 -0.33 -15.89 -22.48
CA ILE A 200 -0.95 -14.57 -22.35
C ILE A 200 -0.83 -13.87 -23.72
N ASN A 201 -1.97 -13.70 -24.38
CA ASN A 201 -2.04 -13.03 -25.68
C ASN A 201 -2.51 -11.57 -25.57
N THR A 202 -3.15 -11.21 -24.48
CA THR A 202 -3.70 -9.87 -24.25
C THR A 202 -3.32 -9.41 -22.85
N ILE A 203 -3.01 -8.13 -22.72
CA ILE A 203 -2.83 -7.47 -21.44
C ILE A 203 -4.12 -6.72 -21.15
N GLU A 204 -4.75 -7.08 -20.04
CA GLU A 204 -5.89 -6.28 -19.58
C GLU A 204 -5.40 -4.93 -19.09
N LYS A 205 -5.95 -3.90 -19.71
CA LYS A 205 -5.66 -2.52 -19.38
C LYS A 205 -6.92 -1.92 -18.79
N SER A 206 -6.92 -1.67 -17.49
CA SER A 206 -7.99 -0.91 -16.86
C SER A 206 -7.54 0.53 -16.63
N PHE A 207 -8.43 1.46 -16.95
CA PHE A 207 -8.26 2.86 -16.66
C PHE A 207 -9.15 3.20 -15.48
N GLY A 208 -8.69 4.07 -14.60
CA GLY A 208 -9.55 4.68 -13.62
C GLY A 208 -10.67 5.51 -14.28
N ASP A 209 -11.52 6.08 -13.45
CA ASP A 209 -12.70 6.84 -13.91
C ASP A 209 -12.33 8.08 -14.71
N TYR A 210 -11.16 8.66 -14.46
CA TYR A 210 -10.64 9.84 -15.15
C TYR A 210 -9.12 9.79 -15.28
N ASN A 211 -8.61 10.46 -16.32
CA ASN A 211 -7.18 10.59 -16.62
C ASN A 211 -6.74 12.06 -16.76
N ARG A 212 -7.66 12.98 -16.47
CA ARG A 212 -7.41 14.41 -16.38
C ARG A 212 -8.12 15.00 -15.19
N ALA A 213 -7.49 16.02 -14.61
CA ALA A 213 -8.03 16.79 -13.51
C ALA A 213 -7.88 18.28 -13.79
N SER A 214 -8.98 19.01 -13.76
CA SER A 214 -8.99 20.48 -13.90
C SER A 214 -9.33 21.12 -12.57
N VAL A 215 -8.49 22.01 -12.11
CA VAL A 215 -8.66 22.75 -10.85
C VAL A 215 -9.21 24.13 -11.13
N TYR A 216 -10.26 24.51 -10.43
CA TYR A 216 -10.96 25.77 -10.55
C TYR A 216 -10.92 26.53 -9.22
N SER A 217 -10.85 27.85 -9.28
CA SER A 217 -11.14 28.68 -8.09
C SER A 217 -12.59 28.52 -7.65
N SER A 218 -12.93 29.01 -6.46
CA SER A 218 -14.32 29.06 -5.96
C SER A 218 -15.27 29.85 -6.89
N THR A 219 -14.72 30.76 -7.70
CA THR A 219 -15.46 31.51 -8.73
C THR A 219 -15.50 30.82 -10.10
N PHE A 220 -15.15 29.53 -10.17
CA PHE A 220 -15.13 28.71 -11.38
C PHE A 220 -14.17 29.17 -12.48
N ILE A 221 -13.13 29.92 -12.11
CA ILE A 221 -12.04 30.26 -13.03
C ILE A 221 -11.04 29.11 -13.03
N LYS A 222 -10.77 28.53 -14.20
CA LYS A 222 -9.80 27.44 -14.35
C LYS A 222 -8.40 27.93 -14.02
N ASN A 223 -7.78 27.34 -13.02
CA ASN A 223 -6.45 27.68 -12.54
C ASN A 223 -5.38 26.76 -13.12
N GLN A 224 -5.54 25.44 -12.96
CA GLN A 224 -4.57 24.45 -13.39
C GLN A 224 -5.24 23.24 -14.03
N GLU A 225 -4.47 22.47 -14.79
CA GLU A 225 -4.91 21.21 -15.36
C GLU A 225 -3.77 20.19 -15.31
N TRP A 226 -4.11 18.98 -14.93
CA TRP A 226 -3.19 17.86 -14.77
C TRP A 226 -3.67 16.67 -15.59
N ALA A 227 -2.74 15.80 -16.03
CA ALA A 227 -3.08 14.64 -16.83
C ALA A 227 -2.17 13.45 -16.51
N LEU A 228 -2.68 12.24 -16.73
CA LEU A 228 -1.87 11.04 -16.81
C LEU A 228 -1.26 10.89 -18.21
N THR A 229 0.01 10.52 -18.24
CA THR A 229 0.72 10.16 -19.47
C THR A 229 0.57 8.66 -19.75
N GLU A 230 0.88 8.25 -20.99
CA GLU A 230 0.93 6.82 -21.37
C GLU A 230 1.91 6.01 -20.53
N ASN A 231 2.88 6.66 -19.90
CA ASN A 231 3.83 6.05 -18.97
C ASN A 231 3.44 6.16 -17.48
N ASN A 232 2.16 6.42 -17.20
CA ASN A 232 1.61 6.55 -15.85
C ASN A 232 2.23 7.67 -14.98
N LYS A 233 2.84 8.68 -15.59
CA LYS A 233 3.28 9.88 -14.89
C LYS A 233 2.13 10.88 -14.80
N ILE A 234 2.11 11.66 -13.74
CA ILE A 234 1.21 12.79 -13.59
C ILE A 234 1.97 14.04 -14.01
N VAL A 235 1.39 14.78 -14.92
CA VAL A 235 2.03 15.98 -15.49
C VAL A 235 1.06 17.15 -15.51
N LYS A 236 1.58 18.35 -15.23
CA LYS A 236 0.83 19.60 -15.37
C LYS A 236 0.73 19.98 -16.87
N LEU A 237 -0.43 20.43 -17.29
CA LEU A 237 -0.63 20.89 -18.66
C LEU A 237 -0.39 22.41 -18.79
N PRO A 238 0.13 22.91 -19.94
CA PRO A 238 0.52 22.13 -21.11
C PRO A 238 1.83 21.37 -20.93
N THR A 239 1.98 20.23 -21.59
CA THR A 239 3.17 19.38 -21.54
C THR A 239 3.56 18.89 -22.92
N SER A 240 4.86 18.53 -23.12
CA SER A 240 5.34 17.83 -24.31
C SER A 240 5.26 16.30 -24.18
N GLU A 241 4.88 15.76 -23.01
CA GLU A 241 4.74 14.31 -22.79
C GLU A 241 3.44 13.80 -23.43
N ASN A 242 3.44 12.54 -23.85
CA ASN A 242 2.26 11.88 -24.42
C ASN A 242 1.24 11.60 -23.32
N VAL A 243 0.13 12.33 -23.33
CA VAL A 243 -0.97 12.14 -22.39
C VAL A 243 -1.99 11.12 -22.92
N ILE A 244 -2.70 10.46 -22.00
CA ILE A 244 -3.70 9.44 -22.34
C ILE A 244 -4.91 10.08 -23.03
N TYR A 245 -5.39 9.43 -24.12
CA TYR A 245 -6.63 9.77 -24.80
C TYR A 245 -7.55 8.56 -24.94
N PRO A 246 -8.90 8.74 -25.00
CA PRO A 246 -9.61 10.02 -24.89
C PRO A 246 -9.49 10.63 -23.49
N ALA A 247 -9.52 11.95 -23.42
CA ALA A 247 -9.50 12.65 -22.15
C ALA A 247 -10.81 12.41 -21.39
N LYS A 248 -10.70 11.88 -20.17
CA LYS A 248 -11.79 11.79 -19.19
C LYS A 248 -11.45 12.75 -18.07
N ASN A 249 -12.13 13.87 -17.99
CA ASN A 249 -11.81 14.94 -17.06
C ASN A 249 -12.69 14.90 -15.80
N ARG A 250 -12.08 15.18 -14.65
CA ARG A 250 -12.76 15.48 -13.39
C ARG A 250 -12.41 16.91 -12.98
N ASN A 251 -13.40 17.65 -12.50
CA ASN A 251 -13.21 19.00 -12.01
C ASN A 251 -13.10 19.01 -10.50
N PHE A 252 -12.13 19.74 -10.00
CA PHE A 252 -11.89 20.03 -8.60
C PHE A 252 -12.09 21.53 -8.39
N ILE A 253 -12.91 21.91 -7.43
CA ILE A 253 -13.27 23.30 -7.20
C ILE A 253 -12.73 23.66 -5.82
N ALA A 254 -11.87 24.69 -5.77
CA ALA A 254 -11.35 25.21 -4.52
C ALA A 254 -12.49 25.73 -3.63
N GLU A 255 -12.37 25.54 -2.34
CA GLU A 255 -13.31 26.09 -1.36
C GLU A 255 -13.36 27.61 -1.39
N GLU A 256 -14.46 28.19 -0.90
CA GLU A 256 -14.54 29.64 -0.77
C GLU A 256 -13.56 30.12 0.31
N PRO A 257 -12.77 31.18 0.04
CA PRO A 257 -11.88 31.74 1.04
C PRO A 257 -12.65 32.19 2.31
N SER A 258 -12.02 32.00 3.47
CA SER A 258 -12.56 32.37 4.78
C SER A 258 -11.51 33.11 5.60
N GLU A 259 -11.83 33.42 6.86
CA GLU A 259 -10.84 34.03 7.77
C GLU A 259 -9.62 33.14 8.00
N ASP A 260 -9.83 31.82 7.95
CA ASP A 260 -8.79 30.79 8.21
C ASP A 260 -8.22 30.18 6.93
N LEU A 261 -8.81 30.44 5.76
CA LEU A 261 -8.44 29.82 4.48
C LEU A 261 -8.28 30.89 3.39
N THR A 262 -7.05 31.12 2.96
CA THR A 262 -6.78 32.03 1.84
C THR A 262 -7.15 31.38 0.50
N GLU A 263 -7.42 32.18 -0.53
CA GLU A 263 -7.72 31.69 -1.89
C GLU A 263 -6.58 30.82 -2.44
N ILE A 264 -5.34 31.17 -2.14
CA ILE A 264 -4.16 30.40 -2.58
C ILE A 264 -4.13 29.02 -1.90
N GLN A 265 -4.39 28.95 -0.60
CA GLN A 265 -4.47 27.70 0.14
C GLN A 265 -5.59 26.80 -0.43
N ALA A 266 -6.80 27.35 -0.57
CA ALA A 266 -7.92 26.60 -1.13
C ALA A 266 -7.64 26.02 -2.54
N ILE A 267 -6.96 26.79 -3.41
CA ILE A 267 -6.55 26.31 -4.74
C ILE A 267 -5.50 25.20 -4.61
N ASN A 268 -4.55 25.32 -3.69
CA ASN A 268 -3.51 24.33 -3.51
C ASN A 268 -4.06 23.00 -2.96
N ASP A 269 -5.03 23.08 -2.04
CA ASP A 269 -5.74 21.90 -1.51
C ASP A 269 -6.49 21.18 -2.64
N ALA A 270 -7.19 21.93 -3.49
CA ALA A 270 -7.86 21.38 -4.67
C ALA A 270 -6.86 20.78 -5.70
N VAL A 271 -5.66 21.35 -5.83
CA VAL A 271 -4.58 20.79 -6.66
C VAL A 271 -4.06 19.49 -6.05
N TYR A 272 -3.86 19.43 -4.74
CA TYR A 272 -3.46 18.21 -4.05
C TYR A 272 -4.47 17.10 -4.28
N GLU A 273 -5.77 17.34 -4.03
CA GLU A 273 -6.83 16.37 -4.30
C GLU A 273 -6.85 15.90 -5.75
N ALA A 274 -6.66 16.83 -6.70
CA ALA A 274 -6.64 16.52 -8.12
C ALA A 274 -5.49 15.59 -8.49
N VAL A 275 -4.30 15.85 -7.97
CA VAL A 275 -3.09 15.05 -8.24
C VAL A 275 -3.17 13.69 -7.56
N MET A 276 -3.60 13.64 -6.30
CA MET A 276 -3.77 12.37 -5.57
C MET A 276 -4.89 11.54 -6.19
N GLY A 277 -5.97 12.16 -6.59
CA GLY A 277 -7.02 11.49 -7.34
C GLY A 277 -6.53 10.91 -8.66
N LEU A 278 -5.66 11.61 -9.40
CA LEU A 278 -5.01 11.05 -10.60
C LEU A 278 -4.06 9.91 -10.25
N ALA A 279 -3.34 9.99 -9.13
CA ALA A 279 -2.47 8.89 -8.68
C ALA A 279 -3.26 7.61 -8.42
N GLY A 280 -4.43 7.72 -7.76
CA GLY A 280 -5.37 6.62 -7.57
C GLY A 280 -6.01 6.11 -8.86
N ASN A 281 -6.09 6.94 -9.91
CA ASN A 281 -6.63 6.59 -11.23
C ASN A 281 -5.57 6.18 -12.25
N ARG A 282 -4.32 5.96 -11.81
CA ARG A 282 -3.26 5.46 -12.68
C ARG A 282 -3.71 4.19 -13.38
N TYR A 283 -3.32 4.12 -14.65
CA TYR A 283 -3.53 2.98 -15.49
C TYR A 283 -2.98 1.70 -14.88
N GLN A 284 -3.83 0.67 -14.79
CA GLN A 284 -3.45 -0.65 -14.33
C GLN A 284 -3.17 -1.58 -15.48
N GLU A 285 -2.06 -2.26 -15.39
CA GLU A 285 -1.77 -3.42 -16.21
C GLU A 285 -1.79 -4.64 -15.31
N ASN A 286 -2.74 -5.53 -15.54
CA ASN A 286 -2.89 -6.72 -14.74
C ASN A 286 -2.35 -7.93 -15.51
N ILE A 287 -1.18 -8.41 -15.11
CA ILE A 287 -0.59 -9.64 -15.62
C ILE A 287 -0.52 -10.62 -14.45
N GLU A 288 -1.35 -11.66 -14.51
CA GLU A 288 -1.37 -12.70 -13.48
C GLU A 288 -0.51 -13.89 -13.91
N LEU A 289 0.44 -14.26 -13.05
CA LEU A 289 1.36 -15.38 -13.26
C LEU A 289 1.20 -16.41 -12.15
N ASN A 290 0.80 -17.62 -12.49
CA ASN A 290 0.81 -18.72 -11.55
C ASN A 290 2.22 -19.29 -11.44
N ALA A 291 2.92 -18.97 -10.34
CA ALA A 291 4.32 -19.32 -10.14
C ALA A 291 4.57 -20.84 -10.14
N GLN A 292 3.61 -21.66 -9.70
CA GLN A 292 3.74 -23.11 -9.72
C GLN A 292 3.55 -23.69 -11.12
N GLN A 293 2.53 -23.23 -11.83
CA GLN A 293 2.25 -23.68 -13.20
C GLN A 293 3.43 -23.44 -14.14
N TYR A 294 4.12 -22.31 -13.95
CA TYR A 294 5.18 -21.86 -14.83
C TYR A 294 6.60 -22.03 -14.25
N LYS A 295 6.75 -22.79 -13.18
CA LYS A 295 8.04 -22.99 -12.50
C LYS A 295 9.16 -23.53 -13.40
N SER A 296 8.80 -24.28 -14.45
CA SER A 296 9.77 -24.78 -15.45
C SER A 296 10.28 -23.67 -16.39
N ILE A 297 9.56 -22.57 -16.51
CA ILE A 297 9.92 -21.43 -17.36
C ILE A 297 10.65 -20.38 -16.54
N ILE A 298 10.10 -20.05 -15.35
CA ILE A 298 10.67 -19.07 -14.45
C ILE A 298 10.31 -19.41 -13.00
N ASP A 299 11.26 -19.27 -12.10
CA ASP A 299 11.00 -19.40 -10.66
C ASP A 299 10.62 -18.06 -10.05
N LEU A 300 9.33 -17.86 -9.87
CA LEU A 300 8.75 -16.66 -9.26
C LEU A 300 8.53 -16.82 -7.73
N THR A 301 8.92 -17.97 -7.15
CA THR A 301 8.61 -18.27 -5.74
C THR A 301 9.38 -17.42 -4.74
N ASN A 302 10.48 -16.81 -5.17
CA ASN A 302 11.32 -15.93 -4.34
C ASN A 302 11.18 -14.45 -4.71
N ILE A 303 10.20 -14.09 -5.55
CA ILE A 303 9.95 -12.71 -5.93
C ILE A 303 9.15 -12.03 -4.83
N ASP A 304 9.55 -10.80 -4.50
CA ASP A 304 8.87 -9.89 -3.58
C ASP A 304 8.69 -8.50 -4.24
N PHE A 305 8.22 -7.52 -3.50
CA PHE A 305 7.93 -6.18 -4.00
C PHE A 305 9.18 -5.34 -4.34
N SER A 306 10.38 -5.80 -4.00
CA SER A 306 11.63 -5.13 -4.41
C SER A 306 11.92 -5.28 -5.90
N TYR A 307 11.22 -6.19 -6.59
CA TYR A 307 11.49 -6.55 -7.97
C TYR A 307 10.64 -5.78 -8.97
N LYS A 308 11.27 -5.45 -10.11
CA LYS A 308 10.61 -5.07 -11.35
C LYS A 308 10.89 -6.14 -12.41
N ILE A 309 9.88 -6.47 -13.20
CA ILE A 309 9.95 -7.55 -14.19
C ILE A 309 9.81 -6.95 -15.59
N ASN A 310 10.77 -7.28 -16.46
CA ASN A 310 10.71 -6.88 -17.87
C ASN A 310 9.75 -7.80 -18.61
N VAL A 311 8.69 -7.24 -19.13
CA VAL A 311 7.65 -7.94 -19.89
C VAL A 311 7.88 -7.74 -21.39
N TYR A 312 7.86 -8.83 -22.12
CA TYR A 312 8.03 -8.87 -23.57
C TYR A 312 6.77 -9.40 -24.25
N THR A 313 6.34 -8.73 -25.31
CA THR A 313 5.39 -9.25 -26.28
C THR A 313 6.14 -9.91 -27.44
N ASN A 314 5.41 -10.49 -28.39
CA ASN A 314 6.02 -11.02 -29.62
C ASN A 314 6.70 -9.92 -30.48
N GLU A 315 6.32 -8.69 -30.29
CA GLU A 315 6.81 -7.52 -31.04
C GLU A 315 8.05 -6.87 -30.41
N GLY A 316 8.42 -7.25 -29.18
CA GLY A 316 9.56 -6.71 -28.45
C GLY A 316 9.28 -6.41 -26.96
N GLU A 317 10.15 -5.62 -26.36
CA GLU A 317 9.97 -5.19 -24.96
C GLU A 317 8.73 -4.30 -24.87
N TYR A 318 7.82 -4.69 -23.98
CA TYR A 318 6.61 -3.96 -23.73
C TYR A 318 6.81 -2.92 -22.63
N LYS A 319 7.19 -3.38 -21.42
CA LYS A 319 7.33 -2.53 -20.25
C LYS A 319 8.03 -3.25 -19.10
N THR A 320 8.65 -2.48 -18.22
CA THR A 320 9.12 -2.96 -16.92
C THR A 320 8.04 -2.71 -15.88
N LEU A 321 7.49 -3.77 -15.28
CA LEU A 321 6.39 -3.71 -14.33
C LEU A 321 6.83 -4.08 -12.92
N PRO A 322 6.36 -3.35 -11.88
CA PRO A 322 6.57 -3.75 -10.50
C PRO A 322 5.70 -4.97 -10.15
N VAL A 323 6.06 -5.66 -9.09
CA VAL A 323 5.20 -6.65 -8.45
C VAL A 323 4.15 -5.89 -7.63
N GLY A 324 2.88 -6.06 -7.97
CA GLY A 324 1.76 -5.37 -7.30
C GLY A 324 1.09 -6.19 -6.22
N GLU A 325 0.99 -7.53 -6.41
CA GLU A 325 0.35 -8.42 -5.45
C GLU A 325 0.93 -9.82 -5.52
N ILE A 326 0.99 -10.49 -4.37
CA ILE A 326 1.40 -11.90 -4.24
C ILE A 326 0.38 -12.64 -3.40
N GLU A 327 -0.27 -13.65 -3.98
CA GLU A 327 -1.17 -14.55 -3.26
C GLU A 327 -0.53 -15.91 -3.06
N THR A 328 -0.56 -16.40 -1.83
CA THR A 328 -0.08 -17.72 -1.47
C THR A 328 -1.03 -18.43 -0.53
N ASN A 329 -1.05 -19.76 -0.54
CA ASN A 329 -1.84 -20.52 0.44
C ASN A 329 -1.22 -21.88 0.82
N SER A 330 -1.85 -22.52 1.80
CA SER A 330 -1.45 -23.82 2.33
C SER A 330 -1.58 -24.98 1.32
N LYS A 331 -2.36 -24.79 0.25
CA LYS A 331 -2.55 -25.80 -0.82
C LYS A 331 -1.55 -25.64 -1.96
N GLY A 332 -0.63 -24.68 -1.81
CA GLY A 332 0.43 -24.42 -2.76
C GLY A 332 0.06 -23.42 -3.86
N LYS A 333 -1.04 -22.69 -3.74
CA LYS A 333 -1.30 -21.53 -4.60
C LYS A 333 -0.15 -20.55 -4.47
N HIS A 334 0.35 -20.05 -5.58
CA HIS A 334 1.32 -18.97 -5.62
C HIS A 334 1.08 -18.18 -6.91
N ILE A 335 0.47 -17.02 -6.77
CA ILE A 335 0.15 -16.12 -7.88
C ILE A 335 0.89 -14.81 -7.65
N VAL A 336 1.58 -14.35 -8.68
CA VAL A 336 2.25 -13.06 -8.73
C VAL A 336 1.51 -12.18 -9.75
N ARG A 337 1.06 -11.00 -9.32
CA ARG A 337 0.44 -10.03 -10.19
C ARG A 337 1.38 -8.86 -10.40
N LEU A 338 1.59 -8.53 -11.67
CA LEU A 338 2.47 -7.45 -12.10
C LEU A 338 1.64 -6.22 -12.48
N GLY A 339 2.19 -5.05 -12.22
CA GLY A 339 1.58 -3.77 -12.55
C GLY A 339 1.14 -2.99 -11.32
N HIS A 340 0.74 -1.74 -11.53
CA HIS A 340 0.16 -0.90 -10.50
C HIS A 340 -1.30 -1.31 -10.28
N ARG A 341 -1.73 -1.36 -9.02
CA ARG A 341 -3.13 -1.58 -8.67
C ARG A 341 -3.72 -0.30 -8.10
N ILE A 342 -4.96 -0.02 -8.48
CA ILE A 342 -5.78 0.99 -7.80
C ILE A 342 -6.18 0.39 -6.46
N GLN A 343 -6.02 1.14 -5.38
CA GLN A 343 -6.73 0.81 -4.15
C GLN A 343 -8.23 0.89 -4.46
N GLU A 344 -8.90 -0.25 -4.48
CA GLU A 344 -10.33 -0.21 -4.22
C GLU A 344 -10.45 0.23 -2.76
N LEU A 345 -10.83 1.48 -2.55
CA LEU A 345 -11.37 1.94 -1.28
C LEU A 345 -12.63 1.10 -1.03
N THR A 346 -12.45 -0.10 -0.52
CA THR A 346 -13.52 -0.85 0.10
C THR A 346 -13.89 -0.05 1.34
N GLN A 347 -14.85 0.84 1.17
CA GLN A 347 -15.68 1.34 2.25
C GLN A 347 -16.42 0.12 2.84
N GLU A 348 -15.74 -0.65 3.64
CA GLU A 348 -16.39 -1.45 4.67
C GLU A 348 -16.51 -0.54 5.90
N LEU A 349 -17.58 0.23 5.89
CA LEU A 349 -18.17 0.85 7.07
C LEU A 349 -18.70 -0.21 8.03
#